data_fc8c7cce2ace06fd513301f1535408da
#
_entry.id   fc8c7cce2ace06fd513301f1535408da
#
_cell.length_a   1.000
_cell.length_b   1.000
_cell.length_c   1.000
_cell.angle_alpha   90.00
_cell.angle_beta   90.00
_cell.angle_gamma   90.00
#
_symmetry.space_group_name_H-M   'P 1'
#
loop_
_entity.id
_entity.type
_entity.pdbx_description
1 polymer ?
#
loop_
_entity_poly.entity_id
_entity_poly.type
_entity_poly.pdbx_seq_one_letter_code
_entity_poly.pdbx_strand_id
1 'polypeptide(L)'
;VYDSATAREVIADGKLAVVMGIENEKLFNCGEFMGMPECTEQQILERLDEFYALGIRSVFPIHIFDNAFGGTEISRFTKDAAVMQVFNAGNIWETGHPFASTTCEDIDSAEPATVDSKDYGLFELALLQLTNTPPTPEDVPGRECQRNARGLTKLGDFLIDALAKKGVIVETDHM
;
A
#
# COMPACT_ATOMS: atom_id res chain seq x y z
N VAL A 1 -16.87 17.23 -8.50
CA VAL A 1 -18.18 16.55 -8.63
C VAL A 1 -18.33 15.54 -7.50
N TYR A 2 -19.55 15.27 -7.05
CA TYR A 2 -19.82 14.45 -5.88
C TYR A 2 -20.53 13.14 -6.21
N ASP A 3 -21.01 13.02 -7.43
CA ASP A 3 -21.73 11.84 -7.92
C ASP A 3 -21.60 11.70 -9.45
N SER A 4 -21.97 10.53 -9.96
CA SER A 4 -21.83 10.21 -11.36
C SER A 4 -22.82 10.96 -12.27
N ALA A 5 -23.96 11.40 -11.77
CA ALA A 5 -24.92 12.18 -12.55
C ALA A 5 -24.37 13.58 -12.81
N THR A 6 -23.95 14.27 -11.76
CA THR A 6 -23.28 15.59 -11.85
C THR A 6 -22.02 15.53 -12.72
N ALA A 7 -21.25 14.43 -12.64
CA ALA A 7 -20.07 14.26 -13.48
C ALA A 7 -20.45 14.23 -14.97
N ARG A 8 -21.50 13.48 -15.35
CA ARG A 8 -21.98 13.41 -16.73
C ARG A 8 -22.50 14.75 -17.25
N GLU A 9 -23.21 15.51 -16.42
CA GLU A 9 -23.69 16.84 -16.78
C GLU A 9 -22.51 17.80 -17.06
N VAL A 10 -21.50 17.85 -16.16
CA VAL A 10 -20.31 18.66 -16.32
C VAL A 10 -19.55 18.31 -17.59
N ILE A 11 -19.40 17.01 -17.89
CA ILE A 11 -18.74 16.53 -19.12
C ILE A 11 -19.56 16.90 -20.36
N ALA A 12 -20.89 16.73 -20.32
CA ALA A 12 -21.76 17.08 -21.43
C ALA A 12 -21.72 18.59 -21.76
N ASP A 13 -21.49 19.42 -20.76
CA ASP A 13 -21.26 20.86 -20.92
C ASP A 13 -19.84 21.21 -21.44
N GLY A 14 -19.02 20.23 -21.77
CA GLY A 14 -17.64 20.43 -22.25
C GLY A 14 -16.67 20.87 -21.15
N LYS A 15 -16.99 20.66 -19.88
CA LYS A 15 -16.18 21.05 -18.72
C LYS A 15 -15.45 19.85 -18.13
N LEU A 16 -14.37 20.11 -17.38
CA LEU A 16 -13.63 19.08 -16.63
C LEU A 16 -14.41 18.69 -15.36
N ALA A 17 -14.75 17.41 -15.25
CA ALA A 17 -15.29 16.85 -14.01
C ALA A 17 -14.14 16.38 -13.11
N VAL A 18 -13.98 17.00 -11.95
CA VAL A 18 -12.93 16.67 -10.97
C VAL A 18 -13.54 15.86 -9.84
N VAL A 19 -13.00 14.67 -9.60
CA VAL A 19 -13.29 13.82 -8.43
C VAL A 19 -12.14 14.00 -7.44
N MET A 20 -12.45 14.33 -6.20
CA MET A 20 -11.43 14.44 -5.15
C MET A 20 -11.16 13.07 -4.54
N GLY A 21 -9.87 12.74 -4.46
CA GLY A 21 -9.37 11.54 -3.80
C GLY A 21 -8.44 11.86 -2.64
N ILE A 22 -8.16 10.85 -1.84
CA ILE A 22 -7.15 10.88 -0.79
C ILE A 22 -6.27 9.65 -0.86
N GLU A 23 -4.97 9.88 -0.76
CA GLU A 23 -3.92 8.90 -0.64
C GLU A 23 -3.03 9.31 0.53
N ASN A 24 -2.86 8.44 1.51
CA ASN A 24 -2.11 8.74 2.72
C ASN A 24 -1.66 7.43 3.39
N GLU A 25 -0.44 7.39 3.92
CA GLU A 25 0.11 6.23 4.64
C GLU A 25 -0.74 5.80 5.84
N LYS A 26 -1.23 6.77 6.60
CA LYS A 26 -2.11 6.54 7.75
C LYS A 26 -3.51 7.06 7.46
N LEU A 27 -4.17 6.43 6.50
CA LEU A 27 -5.55 6.79 6.13
C LEU A 27 -6.42 6.84 7.39
N PHE A 28 -7.21 7.90 7.54
CA PHE A 28 -8.06 8.18 8.70
C PHE A 28 -7.31 8.29 10.04
N ASN A 29 -5.99 8.53 9.99
CA ASN A 29 -5.10 8.47 11.15
C ASN A 29 -5.09 7.07 11.83
N CYS A 30 -5.28 6.04 11.02
CA CYS A 30 -5.29 4.66 11.44
C CYS A 30 -3.99 3.97 11.04
N GLY A 31 -2.98 4.09 11.89
CA GLY A 31 -1.75 3.34 11.77
C GLY A 31 -1.89 1.93 12.32
N GLU A 32 -0.77 1.24 12.30
CA GLU A 32 -0.59 -0.07 12.91
C GLU A 32 0.76 -0.12 13.59
N PHE A 33 0.85 -0.84 14.69
CA PHE A 33 2.13 -1.18 15.29
C PHE A 33 2.13 -2.63 15.78
N MET A 34 3.13 -3.42 15.34
CA MET A 34 3.30 -4.84 15.69
C MET A 34 2.03 -5.68 15.42
N GLY A 35 1.34 -5.42 14.31
CA GLY A 35 0.11 -6.11 13.91
C GLY A 35 -1.15 -5.64 14.64
N MET A 36 -1.06 -4.62 15.47
CA MET A 36 -2.19 -4.06 16.20
C MET A 36 -2.63 -2.73 15.56
N PRO A 37 -3.87 -2.61 15.10
CA PRO A 37 -4.37 -1.35 14.56
C PRO A 37 -4.51 -0.29 15.65
N GLU A 38 -4.21 0.96 15.30
CA GLU A 38 -4.31 2.12 16.18
C GLU A 38 -5.68 2.77 16.17
N CYS A 39 -6.63 2.20 15.45
CA CYS A 39 -8.00 2.70 15.37
C CYS A 39 -9.04 1.57 15.48
N THR A 40 -10.30 1.96 15.66
CA THR A 40 -11.47 1.09 15.72
C THR A 40 -12.36 1.28 14.49
N GLU A 41 -13.24 0.31 14.22
CA GLU A 41 -14.26 0.40 13.16
C GLU A 41 -15.12 1.67 13.31
N GLN A 42 -15.49 2.03 14.54
CA GLN A 42 -16.26 3.23 14.81
C GLN A 42 -15.53 4.51 14.39
N GLN A 43 -14.23 4.61 14.71
CA GLN A 43 -13.40 5.76 14.31
C GLN A 43 -13.24 5.84 12.79
N ILE A 44 -13.14 4.69 12.10
CA ILE A 44 -13.10 4.64 10.65
C ILE A 44 -14.38 5.22 10.04
N LEU A 45 -15.55 4.82 10.55
CA LEU A 45 -16.84 5.33 10.06
C LEU A 45 -16.97 6.84 10.28
N GLU A 46 -16.58 7.34 11.44
CA GLU A 46 -16.59 8.77 11.76
C GLU A 46 -15.69 9.57 10.79
N ARG A 47 -14.46 9.09 10.55
CA ARG A 47 -13.54 9.73 9.61
C ARG A 47 -14.01 9.65 8.17
N LEU A 48 -14.56 8.51 7.78
CA LEU A 48 -15.15 8.35 6.44
C LEU A 48 -16.31 9.33 6.23
N ASP A 49 -17.16 9.53 7.24
CA ASP A 49 -18.25 10.50 7.18
C ASP A 49 -17.74 11.94 7.05
N GLU A 50 -16.70 12.30 7.81
CA GLU A 50 -16.04 13.61 7.71
C GLU A 50 -15.47 13.84 6.31
N PHE A 51 -14.70 12.89 5.79
CA PHE A 51 -14.07 13.03 4.47
C PHE A 51 -15.10 13.05 3.34
N TYR A 52 -16.14 12.23 3.46
CA TYR A 52 -17.24 12.25 2.51
C TYR A 52 -17.97 13.61 2.49
N ALA A 53 -18.17 14.22 3.66
CA ALA A 53 -18.75 15.54 3.78
C ALA A 53 -17.86 16.65 3.18
N LEU A 54 -16.53 16.48 3.24
CA LEU A 54 -15.55 17.34 2.55
C LEU A 54 -15.54 17.18 1.03
N GLY A 55 -16.21 16.14 0.50
CA GLY A 55 -16.30 15.89 -0.93
C GLY A 55 -15.35 14.82 -1.46
N ILE A 56 -14.63 14.10 -0.61
CA ILE A 56 -13.80 12.96 -1.03
C ILE A 56 -14.70 11.86 -1.57
N ARG A 57 -14.36 11.34 -2.77
CA ARG A 57 -15.09 10.28 -3.47
C ARG A 57 -14.21 9.16 -3.99
N SER A 58 -12.90 9.28 -3.81
CA SER A 58 -11.90 8.26 -4.13
C SER A 58 -10.94 8.12 -2.95
N VAL A 59 -10.61 6.89 -2.58
CA VAL A 59 -9.75 6.59 -1.44
C VAL A 59 -8.77 5.50 -1.83
N PHE A 60 -7.52 5.74 -1.52
CA PHE A 60 -6.42 4.79 -1.61
C PHE A 60 -6.18 4.20 -0.21
N PRO A 61 -6.56 2.95 0.08
CA PRO A 61 -6.54 2.41 1.45
C PRO A 61 -5.13 2.10 1.97
N ILE A 62 -4.23 1.65 1.07
CA ILE A 62 -2.89 1.19 1.41
C ILE A 62 -1.93 1.80 0.39
N HIS A 63 -0.91 2.53 0.87
CA HIS A 63 0.00 3.25 -0.03
C HIS A 63 1.37 2.54 -0.12
N ILE A 64 2.44 3.11 0.45
CA ILE A 64 3.81 2.60 0.27
C ILE A 64 4.18 1.55 1.30
N PHE A 65 3.61 1.63 2.50
CA PHE A 65 3.87 0.72 3.61
C PHE A 65 2.62 -0.09 3.96
N ASP A 66 2.84 -1.22 4.63
CA ASP A 66 1.75 -1.93 5.30
C ASP A 66 1.09 -0.99 6.31
N ASN A 67 -0.21 -1.16 6.50
CA ASN A 67 -0.93 -0.38 7.50
C ASN A 67 -2.05 -1.22 8.15
N ALA A 68 -2.88 -0.61 8.96
CA ALA A 68 -3.96 -1.31 9.66
C ALA A 68 -4.95 -2.01 8.71
N PHE A 69 -5.01 -1.64 7.43
CA PHE A 69 -5.95 -2.18 6.46
C PHE A 69 -5.38 -3.34 5.64
N GLY A 70 -4.04 -3.44 5.51
CA GLY A 70 -3.43 -4.53 4.75
C GLY A 70 -1.97 -4.29 4.39
N GLY A 71 -1.48 -5.13 3.49
CA GLY A 71 -0.14 -5.06 2.94
C GLY A 71 -0.09 -4.33 1.61
N THR A 72 0.95 -3.52 1.42
CA THR A 72 1.21 -2.81 0.16
C THR A 72 1.80 -3.73 -0.90
N GLU A 73 1.65 -3.38 -2.16
CA GLU A 73 2.29 -4.06 -3.28
C GLU A 73 3.79 -3.73 -3.32
N ILE A 74 4.63 -4.76 -3.21
CA ILE A 74 6.09 -4.63 -3.16
C ILE A 74 6.80 -5.08 -4.44
N SER A 75 6.12 -5.73 -5.37
CA SER A 75 6.75 -6.35 -6.54
C SER A 75 7.51 -5.35 -7.42
N ARG A 76 7.04 -4.11 -7.48
CA ARG A 76 7.72 -3.04 -8.23
C ARG A 76 9.07 -2.62 -7.64
N PHE A 77 9.27 -2.82 -6.33
CA PHE A 77 10.49 -2.44 -5.63
C PHE A 77 11.54 -3.55 -5.62
N THR A 78 11.13 -4.78 -5.92
CA THR A 78 12.03 -5.95 -5.87
C THR A 78 13.07 -5.98 -6.98
N LYS A 79 12.95 -5.11 -7.99
CA LYS A 79 13.93 -4.97 -9.07
C LYS A 79 15.21 -4.25 -8.65
N ASP A 80 15.16 -3.50 -7.54
CA ASP A 80 16.30 -2.78 -6.96
C ASP A 80 16.37 -3.09 -5.47
N ALA A 81 17.36 -3.87 -5.07
CA ALA A 81 17.48 -4.32 -3.69
C ALA A 81 17.76 -3.16 -2.72
N ALA A 82 18.49 -2.13 -3.13
CA ALA A 82 18.74 -0.96 -2.28
C ALA A 82 17.41 -0.21 -2.02
N VAL A 83 16.61 -0.03 -3.06
CA VAL A 83 15.27 0.56 -2.94
C VAL A 83 14.39 -0.30 -2.03
N MET A 84 14.35 -1.62 -2.25
CA MET A 84 13.56 -2.54 -1.43
C MET A 84 13.95 -2.47 0.05
N GLN A 85 15.24 -2.32 0.35
CA GLN A 85 15.72 -2.21 1.73
C GLN A 85 15.29 -0.90 2.40
N VAL A 86 15.34 0.21 1.68
CA VAL A 86 14.87 1.51 2.18
C VAL A 86 13.37 1.42 2.51
N PHE A 87 12.59 0.83 1.61
CA PHE A 87 11.14 0.64 1.85
C PHE A 87 10.87 -0.34 2.99
N ASN A 88 11.63 -1.43 3.10
CA ASN A 88 11.48 -2.36 4.22
C ASN A 88 11.87 -1.72 5.56
N ALA A 89 12.89 -0.89 5.59
CA ALA A 89 13.24 -0.09 6.79
C ALA A 89 12.14 0.91 7.15
N GLY A 90 11.54 1.55 6.15
CA GLY A 90 10.37 2.41 6.33
C GLY A 90 9.18 1.64 6.89
N ASN A 91 8.90 0.45 6.35
CA ASN A 91 7.83 -0.40 6.85
C ASN A 91 8.05 -0.79 8.33
N ILE A 92 9.29 -1.18 8.70
CA ILE A 92 9.64 -1.47 10.09
C ILE A 92 9.44 -0.24 10.98
N TRP A 93 9.81 0.94 10.50
CA TRP A 93 9.63 2.18 11.25
C TRP A 93 8.16 2.50 11.50
N GLU A 94 7.31 2.33 10.48
CA GLU A 94 5.88 2.65 10.53
C GLU A 94 5.06 1.59 11.28
N THR A 95 5.40 0.29 11.11
CA THR A 95 4.57 -0.83 11.56
C THR A 95 5.20 -1.69 12.65
N GLY A 96 6.52 -1.55 12.89
CA GLY A 96 7.27 -2.39 13.82
C GLY A 96 7.64 -3.78 13.25
N HIS A 97 7.37 -4.06 11.98
CA HIS A 97 7.73 -5.33 11.34
C HIS A 97 8.20 -5.14 9.88
N PRO A 98 9.05 -6.06 9.35
CA PRO A 98 9.40 -6.06 7.93
C PRO A 98 8.21 -6.46 7.07
N PHE A 99 8.31 -6.21 5.75
CA PHE A 99 7.37 -6.80 4.81
C PHE A 99 7.39 -8.33 4.89
N ALA A 100 6.23 -8.94 4.83
CA ALA A 100 6.08 -10.38 4.69
C ALA A 100 6.10 -10.73 3.20
N SER A 101 7.27 -11.11 2.65
CA SER A 101 7.37 -11.42 1.22
C SER A 101 7.11 -12.90 0.93
N THR A 102 6.53 -13.17 -0.22
CA THR A 102 6.38 -14.51 -0.82
C THR A 102 6.62 -14.46 -2.31
N THR A 103 6.99 -15.58 -2.93
CA THR A 103 7.16 -15.67 -4.39
C THR A 103 5.82 -15.58 -5.11
N CYS A 104 5.83 -14.96 -6.30
CA CYS A 104 4.66 -14.94 -7.17
C CYS A 104 4.62 -16.26 -7.97
N GLU A 105 3.63 -17.10 -7.71
CA GLU A 105 3.58 -18.45 -8.32
C GLU A 105 3.12 -18.47 -9.79
N ASP A 106 2.60 -17.38 -10.35
CA ASP A 106 1.91 -17.38 -11.65
C ASP A 106 2.20 -16.16 -12.56
N ILE A 107 3.40 -15.63 -12.56
CA ILE A 107 3.71 -14.54 -13.49
C ILE A 107 4.70 -15.02 -14.56
N ASP A 108 4.17 -15.39 -15.71
CA ASP A 108 4.92 -15.80 -16.92
C ASP A 108 5.87 -14.72 -17.50
N SER A 109 6.02 -13.58 -16.87
CA SER A 109 6.76 -12.44 -17.42
C SER A 109 7.59 -11.62 -16.42
N ALA A 110 7.77 -12.07 -15.19
CA ALA A 110 8.65 -11.37 -14.26
C ALA A 110 10.10 -11.55 -14.69
N GLU A 111 10.70 -10.50 -15.21
CA GLU A 111 12.16 -10.47 -15.41
C GLU A 111 12.87 -10.58 -14.06
N PRO A 112 13.86 -11.47 -13.90
CA PRO A 112 14.56 -11.60 -12.64
C PRO A 112 15.25 -10.29 -12.28
N ALA A 113 15.06 -9.82 -11.07
CA ALA A 113 15.82 -8.70 -10.55
C ALA A 113 17.28 -9.12 -10.41
N THR A 114 18.15 -8.55 -11.23
CA THR A 114 19.59 -8.75 -11.11
C THR A 114 20.15 -7.66 -10.22
N VAL A 115 20.33 -7.94 -8.93
CA VAL A 115 21.09 -7.06 -8.05
C VAL A 115 22.32 -7.81 -7.57
N ASP A 116 23.49 -7.27 -7.90
CA ASP A 116 24.77 -7.78 -7.39
C ASP A 116 25.02 -7.14 -6.01
N SER A 117 25.38 -7.95 -5.02
CA SER A 117 25.77 -7.46 -3.69
C SER A 117 26.89 -6.41 -3.69
N LYS A 118 27.59 -6.26 -4.81
CA LYS A 118 28.62 -5.23 -5.06
C LYS A 118 28.06 -3.82 -5.25
N ASP A 119 26.75 -3.72 -5.52
CA ASP A 119 26.07 -2.45 -5.77
C ASP A 119 25.64 -1.75 -4.48
N TYR A 120 25.83 -2.40 -3.33
CA TYR A 120 25.48 -1.82 -2.02
C TYR A 120 26.56 -0.91 -1.47
N GLY A 121 26.19 0.30 -1.12
CA GLY A 121 27.03 1.18 -0.32
C GLY A 121 27.12 0.73 1.15
N LEU A 122 28.09 1.26 1.88
CA LEU A 122 28.29 0.96 3.31
C LEU A 122 27.05 1.28 4.17
N PHE A 123 26.28 2.29 3.78
CA PHE A 123 25.06 2.69 4.47
C PHE A 123 23.96 1.68 4.28
N GLU A 124 23.76 1.18 3.06
CA GLU A 124 22.78 0.16 2.75
C GLU A 124 23.09 -1.16 3.44
N LEU A 125 24.37 -1.57 3.48
CA LEU A 125 24.81 -2.77 4.19
C LEU A 125 24.58 -2.65 5.73
N ALA A 126 24.80 -1.46 6.29
CA ALA A 126 24.52 -1.20 7.71
C ALA A 126 23.00 -1.26 7.98
N LEU A 127 22.19 -0.74 7.09
CA LEU A 127 20.73 -0.78 7.21
C LEU A 127 20.20 -2.22 7.14
N LEU A 128 20.75 -3.05 6.25
CA LEU A 128 20.47 -4.49 6.15
C LEU A 128 20.69 -5.22 7.47
N GLN A 129 21.82 -4.94 8.12
CA GLN A 129 22.17 -5.58 9.40
C GLN A 129 21.28 -5.11 10.55
N LEU A 130 20.90 -3.83 10.55
CA LEU A 130 20.07 -3.24 11.61
C LEU A 130 18.58 -3.64 11.49
N THR A 131 18.09 -3.85 10.28
CA THR A 131 16.67 -4.11 10.02
C THR A 131 16.34 -5.60 9.93
N ASN A 132 17.35 -6.48 10.06
CA ASN A 132 17.19 -7.93 9.86
C ASN A 132 16.38 -8.22 8.58
N THR A 133 16.71 -7.50 7.50
CA THR A 133 16.01 -7.52 6.23
C THR A 133 15.91 -8.94 5.69
N PRO A 134 14.77 -9.36 5.17
CA PRO A 134 14.66 -10.68 4.53
C PRO A 134 15.72 -10.81 3.44
N PRO A 135 16.13 -12.05 3.15
CA PRO A 135 17.16 -12.33 2.15
C PRO A 135 16.87 -11.60 0.86
N THR A 136 17.93 -11.08 0.23
CA THR A 136 17.80 -10.45 -1.08
C THR A 136 17.28 -11.48 -2.10
N PRO A 137 16.72 -11.06 -3.23
CA PRO A 137 16.32 -11.98 -4.30
C PRO A 137 17.45 -12.91 -4.76
N GLU A 138 18.72 -12.57 -4.48
CA GLU A 138 19.89 -13.43 -4.75
C GLU A 138 19.94 -14.69 -3.87
N ASP A 139 19.38 -14.63 -2.67
CA ASP A 139 19.38 -15.74 -1.71
C ASP A 139 18.19 -16.70 -1.93
N VAL A 140 17.26 -16.33 -2.80
CA VAL A 140 16.10 -17.15 -3.13
C VAL A 140 16.37 -17.93 -4.42
N PRO A 141 16.44 -19.28 -4.38
CA PRO A 141 16.56 -20.07 -5.60
C PRO A 141 15.40 -19.76 -6.55
N GLY A 142 15.75 -19.27 -7.77
CA GLY A 142 14.76 -19.00 -8.81
C GLY A 142 14.45 -17.53 -9.08
N ARG A 143 14.94 -16.58 -8.32
CA ARG A 143 14.77 -15.11 -8.52
C ARG A 143 13.40 -14.70 -9.04
N GLU A 144 12.39 -15.31 -8.51
CA GLU A 144 11.01 -15.10 -8.93
C GLU A 144 10.46 -13.82 -8.31
N CYS A 145 9.48 -13.23 -8.97
CA CYS A 145 8.74 -12.09 -8.45
C CYS A 145 8.41 -12.27 -6.96
N GLN A 146 8.68 -11.25 -6.18
CA GLN A 146 8.29 -11.20 -4.77
C GLN A 146 7.04 -10.34 -4.63
N ARG A 147 6.08 -10.80 -3.87
CA ARG A 147 4.88 -10.05 -3.50
C ARG A 147 4.75 -10.00 -1.98
N ASN A 148 4.04 -9.01 -1.49
CA ASN A 148 3.66 -9.00 -0.09
C ASN A 148 2.69 -10.18 0.19
N ALA A 149 3.03 -11.01 1.16
CA ALA A 149 2.18 -12.12 1.59
C ALA A 149 0.98 -11.64 2.43
N ARG A 150 1.05 -10.39 2.90
CA ARG A 150 0.00 -9.76 3.69
C ARG A 150 -1.08 -9.23 2.75
N GLY A 151 -2.25 -9.84 2.77
CA GLY A 151 -3.46 -9.32 2.11
C GLY A 151 -4.18 -8.28 2.98
N LEU A 152 -5.46 -8.08 2.71
CA LEU A 152 -6.32 -7.26 3.56
C LEU A 152 -6.42 -7.85 4.97
N THR A 153 -6.42 -6.97 5.95
CA THR A 153 -6.77 -7.33 7.33
C THR A 153 -8.30 -7.37 7.50
N LYS A 154 -8.78 -7.86 8.63
CA LYS A 154 -10.22 -7.76 8.96
C LYS A 154 -10.72 -6.31 8.98
N LEU A 155 -9.85 -5.38 9.40
CA LEU A 155 -10.17 -3.95 9.40
C LEU A 155 -10.14 -3.37 7.98
N GLY A 156 -9.28 -3.93 7.11
CA GLY A 156 -9.27 -3.62 5.68
C GLY A 156 -10.55 -4.07 4.98
N ASP A 157 -10.99 -5.31 5.20
CA ASP A 157 -12.27 -5.80 4.69
C ASP A 157 -13.44 -4.91 5.14
N PHE A 158 -13.46 -4.54 6.43
CA PHE A 158 -14.45 -3.62 6.97
C PHE A 158 -14.43 -2.25 6.28
N LEU A 159 -13.22 -1.69 6.05
CA LEU A 159 -13.06 -0.41 5.36
C LEU A 159 -13.58 -0.48 3.93
N ILE A 160 -13.19 -1.51 3.16
CA ILE A 160 -13.64 -1.68 1.76
C ILE A 160 -15.17 -1.76 1.70
N ASP A 161 -15.79 -2.53 2.59
CA ASP A 161 -17.24 -2.61 2.71
C ASP A 161 -17.89 -1.25 3.03
N ALA A 162 -17.32 -0.49 3.94
CA ALA A 162 -17.80 0.83 4.30
C ALA A 162 -17.71 1.84 3.15
N LEU A 163 -16.58 1.83 2.42
CA LEU A 163 -16.36 2.66 1.23
C LEU A 163 -17.38 2.32 0.13
N ALA A 164 -17.57 1.02 -0.16
CA ALA A 164 -18.51 0.55 -1.17
C ALA A 164 -19.95 0.94 -0.83
N LYS A 165 -20.38 0.75 0.43
CA LYS A 165 -21.72 1.15 0.90
C LYS A 165 -21.97 2.66 0.77
N LYS A 166 -20.92 3.46 0.88
CA LYS A 166 -20.98 4.92 0.75
C LYS A 166 -20.83 5.40 -0.69
N GLY A 167 -20.54 4.50 -1.63
CA GLY A 167 -20.30 4.84 -3.05
C GLY A 167 -18.98 5.58 -3.28
N VAL A 168 -17.98 5.32 -2.45
CA VAL A 168 -16.62 5.85 -2.60
C VAL A 168 -15.80 4.89 -3.47
N ILE A 169 -15.06 5.43 -4.41
CA ILE A 169 -14.16 4.66 -5.29
C ILE A 169 -12.98 4.17 -4.46
N VAL A 170 -12.64 2.90 -4.59
CA VAL A 170 -11.45 2.30 -4.01
C VAL A 170 -10.37 2.24 -5.09
N GLU A 171 -9.26 2.89 -4.83
CA GLU A 171 -8.06 2.80 -5.67
C GLU A 171 -7.20 1.63 -5.21
N THR A 172 -6.70 0.84 -6.17
CA THR A 172 -6.03 -0.44 -5.85
C THR A 172 -4.70 -0.63 -6.58
N ASP A 173 -4.17 0.39 -7.25
CA ASP A 173 -3.05 0.20 -8.18
C ASP A 173 -1.69 -0.13 -7.53
N HIS A 174 -1.57 -0.06 -6.21
CA HIS A 174 -0.44 -0.63 -5.46
C HIS A 174 -0.82 -1.20 -4.08
N MET A 175 -1.95 -1.89 -4.06
CA MET A 175 -2.37 -2.72 -2.94
C MET A 175 -1.97 -4.18 -3.17
#